data_ae45396e74c04bf03743cf2e0c725b52
#
_entry.id   ae45396e74c04bf03743cf2e0c725b52
#
_cell.length_a   1.000
_cell.length_b   1.000
_cell.length_c   1.000
_cell.angle_alpha   90.00
_cell.angle_beta   90.00
_cell.angle_gamma   90.00
#
_symmetry.space_group_name_H-M   'P 1'
#
loop_
_entity.id
_entity.type
_entity.pdbx_description
1 polymer ?
#
loop_
_entity_poly.entity_id
_entity_poly.type
_entity_poly.pdbx_seq_one_letter_code
_entity_poly.pdbx_strand_id
1 'polypeptide(L)'
;MGATVVLLETNNSAVRSASLPALNAARQIAKHHGGPVVGVVIGAGVGAAAQDAARFVDQVLCCDNAALAAPLAETWAPVLVAAVKQAGATALVAAATSTGKDILPRAAALLGAGMASDIVAVQGPKTFRRPTYAGNAITEVEVLTAAVVVTARQTEFAPAAPAASPGPVQALNAGAIDALGSELVALHVTKTARPDLAEAKVVVAGGRGMKSQENFKLLEELTDLLGGALGASRAACDAGMVPNDLQVGQTGKVVAPELYVAVGISGAIQHLAGMKSSKVIVAINKDAEAPIFQVADYGLVANWESSLPAFIAEAKKVKGL
;
A
#
# COMPACT_ATOMS: atom_id res chain seq x y z
N MET A 1 6.74 -27.41 11.45
CA MET A 1 7.03 -26.49 10.33
C MET A 1 5.71 -26.16 9.66
N GLY A 2 5.32 -24.90 9.57
CA GLY A 2 4.08 -24.46 8.94
C GLY A 2 4.37 -23.56 7.75
N ALA A 3 3.55 -23.65 6.69
CA ALA A 3 3.66 -22.73 5.56
C ALA A 3 3.32 -21.29 5.97
N THR A 4 3.78 -20.34 5.18
CA THR A 4 3.36 -18.93 5.24
C THR A 4 2.55 -18.62 4.00
N VAL A 5 1.27 -18.30 4.18
CA VAL A 5 0.38 -17.90 3.11
C VAL A 5 0.46 -16.38 2.93
N VAL A 6 0.52 -15.92 1.68
CA VAL A 6 0.48 -14.48 1.35
C VAL A 6 -0.59 -14.19 0.30
N LEU A 7 -1.50 -13.27 0.62
CA LEU A 7 -2.45 -12.74 -0.36
C LEU A 7 -1.71 -11.83 -1.34
N LEU A 8 -1.78 -12.17 -2.62
CA LEU A 8 -1.22 -11.39 -3.72
C LEU A 8 -2.35 -10.67 -4.44
N GLU A 9 -2.46 -9.37 -4.24
CA GLU A 9 -3.39 -8.53 -5.00
C GLU A 9 -2.94 -8.45 -6.45
N THR A 10 -3.90 -8.46 -7.38
CA THR A 10 -3.64 -8.52 -8.81
C THR A 10 -4.40 -7.43 -9.57
N ASN A 11 -3.98 -7.18 -10.80
CA ASN A 11 -4.68 -6.33 -11.76
C ASN A 11 -5.27 -7.14 -12.93
N ASN A 12 -5.74 -8.36 -12.66
CA ASN A 12 -6.25 -9.38 -13.60
C ASN A 12 -5.16 -10.12 -14.41
N SER A 13 -4.03 -9.51 -14.72
CA SER A 13 -2.96 -10.13 -15.54
C SER A 13 -1.65 -10.34 -14.80
N ALA A 14 -1.38 -9.55 -13.77
CA ALA A 14 -0.13 -9.58 -13.02
C ALA A 14 -0.34 -9.27 -11.53
N VAL A 15 0.62 -9.63 -10.71
CA VAL A 15 0.70 -9.24 -9.31
C VAL A 15 0.94 -7.73 -9.22
N ARG A 16 0.15 -7.05 -8.37
CA ARG A 16 0.37 -5.63 -8.10
C ARG A 16 1.69 -5.44 -7.35
N SER A 17 2.43 -4.41 -7.71
CA SER A 17 3.71 -4.07 -7.08
C SER A 17 3.58 -3.87 -5.57
N ALA A 18 2.43 -3.38 -5.10
CA ALA A 18 2.08 -3.25 -3.69
C ALA A 18 2.15 -4.56 -2.89
N SER A 19 1.97 -5.71 -3.52
CA SER A 19 2.05 -7.03 -2.87
C SER A 19 3.47 -7.54 -2.68
N LEU A 20 4.44 -7.06 -3.46
CA LEU A 20 5.82 -7.56 -3.43
C LEU A 20 6.55 -7.27 -2.11
N PRO A 21 6.38 -6.10 -1.46
CA PRO A 21 6.89 -5.88 -0.11
C PRO A 21 6.30 -6.83 0.94
N ALA A 22 4.98 -7.10 0.87
CA ALA A 22 4.33 -8.05 1.78
C ALA A 22 4.83 -9.48 1.56
N LEU A 23 5.11 -9.86 0.33
CA LEU A 23 5.73 -11.14 0.01
C LEU A 23 7.14 -11.25 0.63
N ASN A 24 7.92 -10.16 0.63
CA ASN A 24 9.22 -10.17 1.31
C ASN A 24 9.07 -10.33 2.83
N ALA A 25 8.09 -9.65 3.44
CA ALA A 25 7.74 -9.89 4.85
C ALA A 25 7.33 -11.34 5.09
N ALA A 26 6.52 -11.95 4.22
CA ALA A 26 6.15 -13.36 4.28
C ALA A 26 7.39 -14.29 4.20
N ARG A 27 8.36 -13.99 3.33
CA ARG A 27 9.63 -14.73 3.25
C ARG A 27 10.45 -14.62 4.56
N GLN A 28 10.44 -13.45 5.21
CA GLN A 28 11.10 -13.27 6.50
C GLN A 28 10.42 -14.12 7.59
N ILE A 29 9.09 -14.13 7.65
CA ILE A 29 8.32 -14.98 8.58
C ILE A 29 8.58 -16.46 8.30
N ALA A 30 8.57 -16.88 7.03
CA ALA A 30 8.81 -18.25 6.62
C ALA A 30 10.19 -18.78 7.05
N LYS A 31 11.22 -17.92 7.07
CA LYS A 31 12.55 -18.31 7.61
C LYS A 31 12.50 -18.76 9.07
N HIS A 32 11.61 -18.18 9.88
CA HIS A 32 11.42 -18.59 11.27
C HIS A 32 10.56 -19.85 11.40
N HIS A 33 9.60 -20.05 10.50
CA HIS A 33 8.68 -21.20 10.54
C HIS A 33 9.25 -22.45 9.84
N GLY A 34 10.22 -22.27 8.93
CA GLY A 34 10.89 -23.35 8.19
C GLY A 34 10.01 -24.04 7.15
N GLY A 35 8.94 -23.38 6.69
CA GLY A 35 8.00 -23.87 5.67
C GLY A 35 8.01 -23.04 4.40
N PRO A 36 7.30 -23.48 3.35
CA PRO A 36 7.20 -22.77 2.08
C PRO A 36 6.39 -21.47 2.18
N VAL A 37 6.62 -20.55 1.23
CA VAL A 37 5.78 -19.39 1.00
C VAL A 37 4.76 -19.74 -0.09
N VAL A 38 3.48 -19.69 0.26
CA VAL A 38 2.36 -20.01 -0.62
C VAL A 38 1.61 -18.74 -0.98
N GLY A 39 1.66 -18.34 -2.25
CA GLY A 39 0.89 -17.21 -2.77
C GLY A 39 -0.56 -17.60 -2.96
N VAL A 40 -1.49 -16.70 -2.61
CA VAL A 40 -2.91 -16.87 -2.89
C VAL A 40 -3.36 -15.77 -3.84
N VAL A 41 -3.96 -16.17 -4.96
CA VAL A 41 -4.56 -15.30 -5.97
C VAL A 41 -6.05 -15.58 -6.00
N ILE A 42 -6.86 -14.52 -5.78
CA ILE A 42 -8.32 -14.58 -5.68
C ILE A 42 -8.93 -13.59 -6.67
N GLY A 43 -9.96 -14.00 -7.39
CA GLY A 43 -10.68 -13.07 -8.28
C GLY A 43 -11.49 -13.79 -9.35
N ALA A 44 -11.81 -13.06 -10.42
CA ALA A 44 -12.46 -13.59 -11.63
C ALA A 44 -11.56 -13.33 -12.83
N GLY A 45 -11.26 -14.38 -13.61
CA GLY A 45 -10.37 -14.29 -14.77
C GLY A 45 -8.91 -14.07 -14.39
N VAL A 46 -8.44 -14.55 -13.22
CA VAL A 46 -7.13 -14.28 -12.66
C VAL A 46 -6.06 -15.31 -13.02
N GLY A 47 -6.31 -16.20 -13.98
CA GLY A 47 -5.36 -17.25 -14.36
C GLY A 47 -4.00 -16.72 -14.79
N ALA A 48 -3.94 -15.62 -15.58
CA ALA A 48 -2.69 -14.99 -15.99
C ALA A 48 -1.93 -14.42 -14.79
N ALA A 49 -2.63 -13.77 -13.87
CA ALA A 49 -2.02 -13.24 -12.64
C ALA A 49 -1.49 -14.36 -11.73
N ALA A 50 -2.15 -15.53 -11.68
CA ALA A 50 -1.65 -16.68 -10.94
C ALA A 50 -0.32 -17.22 -11.55
N GLN A 51 -0.18 -17.19 -12.88
CA GLN A 51 1.07 -17.56 -13.54
C GLN A 51 2.19 -16.54 -13.27
N ASP A 52 1.86 -15.23 -13.24
CA ASP A 52 2.84 -14.21 -12.85
C ASP A 52 3.24 -14.36 -11.37
N ALA A 53 2.28 -14.62 -10.48
CA ALA A 53 2.52 -14.88 -9.05
C ALA A 53 3.47 -16.06 -8.82
N ALA A 54 3.38 -17.11 -9.63
CA ALA A 54 4.23 -18.30 -9.56
C ALA A 54 5.73 -17.97 -9.66
N ARG A 55 6.09 -16.87 -10.30
CA ARG A 55 7.49 -16.41 -10.40
C ARG A 55 8.09 -15.98 -9.06
N PHE A 56 7.28 -15.77 -8.04
CA PHE A 56 7.71 -15.16 -6.78
C PHE A 56 7.59 -16.06 -5.57
N VAL A 57 6.88 -17.18 -5.65
CA VAL A 57 6.52 -18.03 -4.50
C VAL A 57 6.81 -19.51 -4.79
N ASP A 58 6.87 -20.31 -3.73
CA ASP A 58 7.13 -21.75 -3.85
C ASP A 58 5.93 -22.51 -4.42
N GLN A 59 4.71 -21.96 -4.24
CA GLN A 59 3.45 -22.50 -4.76
C GLN A 59 2.41 -21.38 -4.83
N VAL A 60 1.50 -21.46 -5.80
CA VAL A 60 0.31 -20.60 -5.90
C VAL A 60 -0.94 -21.42 -5.68
N LEU A 61 -1.83 -20.95 -4.81
CA LEU A 61 -3.22 -21.37 -4.71
C LEU A 61 -4.10 -20.33 -5.40
N CYS A 62 -4.79 -20.73 -6.46
CA CYS A 62 -5.62 -19.85 -7.27
C CYS A 62 -7.10 -20.18 -7.09
N CYS A 63 -7.90 -19.21 -6.66
CA CYS A 63 -9.36 -19.30 -6.62
C CYS A 63 -9.93 -18.34 -7.68
N ASP A 64 -10.18 -18.86 -8.87
CA ASP A 64 -10.74 -18.12 -10.00
C ASP A 64 -12.25 -18.40 -10.08
N ASN A 65 -13.07 -17.43 -9.67
CA ASN A 65 -14.52 -17.56 -9.62
C ASN A 65 -15.20 -16.22 -9.85
N ALA A 66 -16.25 -16.19 -10.66
CA ALA A 66 -17.00 -14.97 -10.98
C ALA A 66 -17.56 -14.25 -9.73
N ALA A 67 -17.95 -14.99 -8.69
CA ALA A 67 -18.43 -14.42 -7.43
C ALA A 67 -17.34 -13.69 -6.62
N LEU A 68 -16.07 -13.80 -7.01
CA LEU A 68 -14.92 -13.18 -6.39
C LEU A 68 -14.38 -11.97 -7.18
N ALA A 69 -15.13 -11.50 -8.18
CA ALA A 69 -14.70 -10.38 -9.01
C ALA A 69 -14.46 -9.09 -8.20
N ALA A 70 -15.19 -8.90 -7.10
CA ALA A 70 -14.99 -7.81 -6.16
C ALA A 70 -14.30 -8.31 -4.88
N PRO A 71 -13.30 -7.60 -4.36
CA PRO A 71 -12.61 -7.97 -3.12
C PRO A 71 -13.44 -7.59 -1.88
N LEU A 72 -14.58 -8.26 -1.68
CA LEU A 72 -15.42 -8.11 -0.50
C LEU A 72 -14.89 -9.00 0.63
N ALA A 73 -14.80 -8.48 1.85
CA ALA A 73 -14.31 -9.24 3.00
C ALA A 73 -15.17 -10.49 3.28
N GLU A 74 -16.48 -10.42 2.98
CA GLU A 74 -17.44 -11.52 3.14
C GLU A 74 -17.08 -12.73 2.26
N THR A 75 -16.66 -12.48 1.03
CA THR A 75 -16.35 -13.54 0.05
C THR A 75 -14.88 -13.96 0.08
N TRP A 76 -13.96 -13.01 0.23
CA TRP A 76 -12.52 -13.29 0.14
C TRP A 76 -11.92 -13.88 1.43
N ALA A 77 -12.39 -13.45 2.62
CA ALA A 77 -11.85 -13.96 3.88
C ALA A 77 -12.07 -15.47 4.07
N PRO A 78 -13.25 -16.06 3.78
CA PRO A 78 -13.41 -17.52 3.78
C PRO A 78 -12.48 -18.26 2.81
N VAL A 79 -12.22 -17.69 1.63
CA VAL A 79 -11.26 -18.25 0.66
C VAL A 79 -9.84 -18.27 1.23
N LEU A 80 -9.41 -17.18 1.89
CA LEU A 80 -8.12 -17.14 2.58
C LEU A 80 -8.03 -18.17 3.71
N VAL A 81 -9.10 -18.36 4.47
CA VAL A 81 -9.16 -19.39 5.51
C VAL A 81 -9.00 -20.80 4.91
N ALA A 82 -9.65 -21.06 3.77
CA ALA A 82 -9.47 -22.32 3.05
C ALA A 82 -8.04 -22.52 2.57
N ALA A 83 -7.40 -21.43 2.05
CA ALA A 83 -6.00 -21.47 1.63
C ALA A 83 -5.05 -21.78 2.80
N VAL A 84 -5.23 -21.12 3.95
CA VAL A 84 -4.45 -21.37 5.16
C VAL A 84 -4.57 -22.83 5.62
N LYS A 85 -5.80 -23.37 5.60
CA LYS A 85 -6.05 -24.78 5.96
C LYS A 85 -5.43 -25.75 4.95
N GLN A 86 -5.61 -25.50 3.65
CA GLN A 86 -5.08 -26.36 2.59
C GLN A 86 -3.54 -26.39 2.60
N ALA A 87 -2.90 -25.24 2.85
CA ALA A 87 -1.45 -25.16 2.95
C ALA A 87 -0.87 -25.63 4.29
N GLY A 88 -1.69 -25.93 5.29
CA GLY A 88 -1.22 -26.18 6.66
C GLY A 88 -0.41 -25.02 7.23
N ALA A 89 -0.85 -23.80 6.91
CA ALA A 89 -0.07 -22.61 7.22
C ALA A 89 -0.28 -22.14 8.67
N THR A 90 0.78 -21.59 9.24
CA THR A 90 0.79 -20.96 10.57
C THR A 90 0.88 -19.43 10.50
N ALA A 91 1.04 -18.88 9.31
CA ALA A 91 1.03 -17.43 9.09
C ALA A 91 0.23 -17.07 7.83
N LEU A 92 -0.55 -15.97 7.92
CA LEU A 92 -1.25 -15.33 6.81
C LEU A 92 -0.79 -13.88 6.71
N VAL A 93 -0.33 -13.48 5.54
CA VAL A 93 0.26 -12.15 5.28
C VAL A 93 -0.48 -11.47 4.12
N ALA A 94 -0.63 -10.16 4.18
CA ALA A 94 -1.00 -9.34 3.03
C ALA A 94 -0.30 -7.98 3.10
N ALA A 95 -0.36 -7.21 2.01
CA ALA A 95 0.02 -5.81 2.03
C ALA A 95 -0.95 -4.99 2.91
N ALA A 96 -0.46 -3.96 3.57
CA ALA A 96 -1.29 -3.02 4.35
C ALA A 96 -2.03 -2.02 3.45
N THR A 97 -2.57 -2.48 2.33
CA THR A 97 -3.50 -1.76 1.45
C THR A 97 -4.88 -1.65 2.09
N SER A 98 -5.78 -0.87 1.49
CA SER A 98 -7.19 -0.87 1.89
C SER A 98 -7.79 -2.28 1.83
N THR A 99 -7.52 -3.03 0.75
CA THR A 99 -7.97 -4.43 0.57
C THR A 99 -7.43 -5.34 1.68
N GLY A 100 -6.12 -5.32 1.93
CA GLY A 100 -5.54 -6.16 2.98
C GLY A 100 -6.03 -5.80 4.39
N LYS A 101 -6.21 -4.51 4.68
CA LYS A 101 -6.73 -4.01 5.95
C LYS A 101 -8.22 -4.33 6.17
N ASP A 102 -8.99 -4.50 5.10
CA ASP A 102 -10.40 -4.90 5.17
C ASP A 102 -10.56 -6.43 5.33
N ILE A 103 -9.86 -7.20 4.52
CA ILE A 103 -10.08 -8.66 4.42
C ILE A 103 -9.39 -9.42 5.56
N LEU A 104 -8.15 -9.07 5.93
CA LEU A 104 -7.37 -9.85 6.88
C LEU A 104 -7.92 -9.90 8.31
N PRO A 105 -8.51 -8.82 8.86
CA PRO A 105 -9.12 -8.90 10.19
C PRO A 105 -10.26 -9.91 10.27
N ARG A 106 -11.08 -10.01 9.20
CA ARG A 106 -12.14 -11.01 9.10
C ARG A 106 -11.57 -12.43 8.98
N ALA A 107 -10.54 -12.60 8.16
CA ALA A 107 -9.86 -13.89 8.05
C ALA A 107 -9.22 -14.31 9.39
N ALA A 108 -8.61 -13.38 10.13
CA ALA A 108 -8.06 -13.62 11.46
C ALA A 108 -9.12 -14.10 12.45
N ALA A 109 -10.27 -13.42 12.49
CA ALA A 109 -11.40 -13.82 13.34
C ALA A 109 -11.91 -15.23 12.99
N LEU A 110 -12.08 -15.54 11.71
CA LEU A 110 -12.52 -16.86 11.25
C LEU A 110 -11.50 -17.98 11.54
N LEU A 111 -10.21 -17.66 11.63
CA LEU A 111 -9.13 -18.56 11.99
C LEU A 111 -8.95 -18.71 13.52
N GLY A 112 -9.57 -17.85 14.33
CA GLY A 112 -9.27 -17.72 15.76
C GLY A 112 -7.81 -17.28 16.00
N ALA A 113 -7.23 -16.52 15.07
CA ALA A 113 -5.84 -16.08 15.07
C ALA A 113 -5.70 -14.63 15.54
N GLY A 114 -4.65 -14.33 16.29
CA GLY A 114 -4.26 -12.96 16.59
C GLY A 114 -3.68 -12.26 15.37
N MET A 115 -3.82 -10.93 15.33
CA MET A 115 -3.37 -10.12 14.20
C MET A 115 -2.45 -8.97 14.62
N ALA A 116 -1.34 -8.80 13.90
CA ALA A 116 -0.50 -7.62 13.94
C ALA A 116 -0.67 -6.82 12.63
N SER A 117 -1.35 -5.67 12.69
CA SER A 117 -1.61 -4.85 11.51
C SER A 117 -0.49 -3.83 11.28
N ASP A 118 -0.20 -3.58 9.97
CA ASP A 118 0.69 -2.51 9.51
C ASP A 118 2.11 -2.63 10.09
N ILE A 119 2.66 -3.87 10.08
CA ILE A 119 4.00 -4.13 10.60
C ILE A 119 5.07 -3.46 9.72
N VAL A 120 6.16 -3.05 10.36
CA VAL A 120 7.32 -2.42 9.71
C VAL A 120 8.58 -3.28 9.80
N ALA A 121 8.57 -4.30 10.65
CA ALA A 121 9.66 -5.28 10.73
C ALA A 121 9.16 -6.61 11.32
N VAL A 122 9.83 -7.69 10.92
CA VAL A 122 9.70 -9.04 11.47
C VAL A 122 10.89 -9.27 12.42
N GLN A 123 10.63 -9.53 13.69
CA GLN A 123 11.65 -9.73 14.72
C GLN A 123 11.77 -11.22 15.13
N GLY A 124 10.72 -11.99 14.85
CA GLY A 124 10.66 -13.42 15.21
C GLY A 124 9.46 -14.10 14.55
N PRO A 125 9.20 -15.36 14.90
CA PRO A 125 8.11 -16.13 14.27
C PRO A 125 6.72 -15.53 14.55
N LYS A 126 6.56 -14.80 15.65
CA LYS A 126 5.31 -14.18 16.09
C LYS A 126 5.51 -12.75 16.63
N THR A 127 6.73 -12.20 16.50
CA THR A 127 7.12 -10.90 17.04
C THR A 127 7.36 -9.92 15.91
N PHE A 128 6.71 -8.76 16.00
CA PHE A 128 6.67 -7.77 14.94
C PHE A 128 6.83 -6.36 15.52
N ARG A 129 7.41 -5.45 14.74
CA ARG A 129 7.38 -4.01 15.06
C ARG A 129 6.31 -3.32 14.23
N ARG A 130 5.58 -2.42 14.86
CA ARG A 130 4.55 -1.64 14.20
C ARG A 130 4.47 -0.22 14.76
N PRO A 131 4.12 0.77 13.93
CA PRO A 131 3.90 2.13 14.41
C PRO A 131 2.57 2.24 15.16
N THR A 132 2.59 3.03 16.22
CA THR A 132 1.43 3.46 17.00
C THR A 132 1.46 4.98 17.16
N TYR A 133 0.36 5.60 17.60
CA TYR A 133 0.24 7.05 17.74
C TYR A 133 0.67 7.82 16.47
N ALA A 134 0.12 7.42 15.32
CA ALA A 134 0.45 7.99 14.01
C ALA A 134 1.96 7.90 13.65
N GLY A 135 2.65 6.89 14.19
CA GLY A 135 4.08 6.65 13.92
C GLY A 135 5.03 7.40 14.85
N ASN A 136 4.55 8.05 15.91
CA ASN A 136 5.41 8.65 16.93
C ASN A 136 6.07 7.61 17.86
N ALA A 137 5.47 6.42 17.96
CA ALA A 137 6.04 5.30 18.69
C ALA A 137 6.10 4.06 17.80
N ILE A 138 7.18 3.31 17.91
CA ILE A 138 7.31 1.98 17.31
C ILE A 138 7.18 0.97 18.45
N THR A 139 6.13 0.18 18.38
CA THR A 139 5.82 -0.84 19.39
C THR A 139 6.26 -2.20 18.88
N GLU A 140 6.93 -2.98 19.73
CA GLU A 140 7.13 -4.39 19.50
C GLU A 140 5.93 -5.15 20.06
N VAL A 141 5.35 -6.04 19.26
CA VAL A 141 4.17 -6.82 19.62
C VAL A 141 4.42 -8.30 19.36
N GLU A 142 3.96 -9.15 20.27
CA GLU A 142 3.97 -10.59 20.12
C GLU A 142 2.53 -11.10 19.98
N VAL A 143 2.28 -11.92 18.95
CA VAL A 143 0.99 -12.59 18.72
C VAL A 143 1.01 -13.93 19.43
N LEU A 144 0.15 -14.13 20.43
CA LEU A 144 0.19 -15.30 21.31
C LEU A 144 -0.54 -16.54 20.78
N THR A 145 -1.35 -16.38 19.72
CA THR A 145 -2.11 -17.48 19.11
C THR A 145 -1.22 -18.46 18.33
N ALA A 146 -1.71 -19.66 18.04
CA ALA A 146 -0.99 -20.66 17.26
C ALA A 146 -0.65 -20.16 15.86
N ALA A 147 -1.65 -19.62 15.14
CA ALA A 147 -1.47 -18.95 13.86
C ALA A 147 -1.39 -17.44 14.05
N VAL A 148 -0.69 -16.77 13.13
CA VAL A 148 -0.56 -15.31 13.12
C VAL A 148 -1.10 -14.73 11.81
N VAL A 149 -1.75 -13.57 11.89
CA VAL A 149 -2.19 -12.80 10.72
C VAL A 149 -1.52 -11.44 10.73
N VAL A 150 -0.94 -11.02 9.61
CA VAL A 150 -0.20 -9.75 9.53
C VAL A 150 -0.53 -8.99 8.26
N THR A 151 -0.66 -7.66 8.37
CA THR A 151 -0.51 -6.79 7.21
C THR A 151 0.83 -6.07 7.25
N ALA A 152 1.58 -6.09 6.14
CA ALA A 152 2.90 -5.50 6.03
C ALA A 152 2.83 -4.13 5.37
N ARG A 153 3.46 -3.12 5.97
CA ARG A 153 3.55 -1.78 5.40
C ARG A 153 4.44 -1.80 4.17
N GLN A 154 3.90 -1.42 3.02
CA GLN A 154 4.56 -1.54 1.72
C GLN A 154 5.86 -0.74 1.63
N THR A 155 5.95 0.38 2.34
CA THR A 155 7.09 1.30 2.30
C THR A 155 8.30 0.85 3.14
N GLU A 156 8.12 -0.16 3.99
CA GLU A 156 9.14 -0.58 4.97
C GLU A 156 9.83 -1.90 4.59
N PHE A 157 9.33 -2.58 3.58
CA PHE A 157 9.92 -3.81 3.07
C PHE A 157 10.33 -3.62 1.61
N ALA A 158 11.52 -4.08 1.26
CA ALA A 158 11.95 -4.09 -0.14
C ALA A 158 11.04 -5.02 -0.95
N PRO A 159 10.71 -4.68 -2.21
CA PRO A 159 9.96 -5.57 -3.09
C PRO A 159 10.66 -6.92 -3.23
N ALA A 160 9.90 -8.01 -3.19
CA ALA A 160 10.44 -9.35 -3.40
C ALA A 160 10.94 -9.52 -4.84
N ALA A 161 12.16 -10.01 -4.99
CA ALA A 161 12.67 -10.45 -6.29
C ALA A 161 12.04 -11.78 -6.71
N PRO A 162 11.96 -12.06 -8.03
CA PRO A 162 11.55 -13.36 -8.52
C PRO A 162 12.35 -14.51 -7.90
N ALA A 163 11.71 -15.67 -7.74
CA ALA A 163 12.38 -16.90 -7.32
C ALA A 163 13.26 -17.47 -8.46
N ALA A 164 14.15 -18.39 -8.12
CA ALA A 164 15.03 -19.05 -9.12
C ALA A 164 14.23 -19.87 -10.16
N SER A 165 13.09 -20.42 -9.77
CA SER A 165 12.16 -21.12 -10.64
C SER A 165 10.72 -20.84 -10.22
N PRO A 166 9.75 -20.77 -11.17
CA PRO A 166 8.35 -20.61 -10.85
C PRO A 166 7.81 -21.80 -10.05
N GLY A 167 6.99 -21.49 -9.02
CA GLY A 167 6.25 -22.50 -8.27
C GLY A 167 5.04 -23.04 -9.06
N PRO A 168 4.52 -24.22 -8.72
CA PRO A 168 3.30 -24.76 -9.33
C PRO A 168 2.08 -23.90 -8.96
N VAL A 169 1.16 -23.76 -9.93
CA VAL A 169 -0.17 -23.17 -9.72
C VAL A 169 -1.18 -24.29 -9.50
N GLN A 170 -1.89 -24.26 -8.38
CA GLN A 170 -2.92 -25.22 -8.01
C GLN A 170 -4.25 -24.53 -7.79
N ALA A 171 -5.32 -25.19 -8.15
CA ALA A 171 -6.67 -24.70 -7.84
C ALA A 171 -6.91 -24.74 -6.33
N LEU A 172 -7.49 -23.67 -5.81
CA LEU A 172 -7.99 -23.59 -4.44
C LEU A 172 -9.50 -23.81 -4.46
N ASN A 173 -9.96 -24.88 -3.82
CA ASN A 173 -11.38 -25.09 -3.60
C ASN A 173 -11.80 -24.45 -2.27
N ALA A 174 -12.48 -23.32 -2.38
CA ALA A 174 -12.97 -22.58 -1.22
C ALA A 174 -14.39 -22.99 -0.76
N GLY A 175 -15.01 -23.97 -1.43
CA GLY A 175 -16.40 -24.33 -1.16
C GLY A 175 -17.40 -23.30 -1.69
N ALA A 176 -18.56 -23.21 -1.05
CA ALA A 176 -19.58 -22.21 -1.41
C ALA A 176 -19.12 -20.80 -1.04
N ILE A 177 -19.30 -19.85 -1.96
CA ILE A 177 -18.99 -18.43 -1.76
C ILE A 177 -20.30 -17.71 -1.47
N ASP A 178 -20.40 -17.12 -0.28
CA ASP A 178 -21.57 -16.36 0.16
C ASP A 178 -21.16 -14.92 0.48
N ALA A 179 -21.79 -13.98 -0.19
CA ALA A 179 -21.57 -12.55 0.01
C ALA A 179 -22.33 -11.96 1.22
N LEU A 180 -23.11 -12.77 1.92
CA LEU A 180 -23.87 -12.39 3.13
C LEU A 180 -24.72 -11.11 2.95
N GLY A 181 -25.24 -10.91 1.75
CA GLY A 181 -26.02 -9.73 1.38
C GLY A 181 -25.22 -8.51 0.95
N SER A 182 -23.88 -8.59 0.94
CA SER A 182 -23.03 -7.52 0.42
C SER A 182 -22.87 -7.61 -1.08
N GLU A 183 -22.92 -6.47 -1.79
CA GLU A 183 -22.66 -6.41 -3.23
C GLU A 183 -21.84 -5.18 -3.60
N LEU A 184 -21.02 -5.28 -4.63
CA LEU A 184 -20.35 -4.13 -5.23
C LEU A 184 -21.32 -3.43 -6.18
N VAL A 185 -21.85 -2.27 -5.79
CA VAL A 185 -22.77 -1.47 -6.61
C VAL A 185 -22.05 -0.81 -7.77
N ALA A 186 -20.92 -0.15 -7.50
CA ALA A 186 -20.10 0.51 -8.52
C ALA A 186 -18.67 0.70 -8.03
N LEU A 187 -17.72 0.73 -8.97
CA LEU A 187 -16.34 1.13 -8.74
C LEU A 187 -16.03 2.35 -9.62
N HIS A 188 -15.84 3.50 -9.00
CA HIS A 188 -15.41 4.71 -9.67
C HIS A 188 -13.88 4.81 -9.62
N VAL A 189 -13.23 4.48 -10.73
CA VAL A 189 -11.76 4.58 -10.85
C VAL A 189 -11.41 5.81 -11.65
N THR A 190 -10.64 6.71 -11.07
CA THR A 190 -10.06 7.84 -11.81
C THR A 190 -8.96 7.29 -12.73
N LYS A 191 -9.25 7.24 -14.03
CA LYS A 191 -8.25 6.85 -15.03
C LYS A 191 -7.26 8.00 -15.20
N THR A 192 -6.02 7.76 -14.87
CA THR A 192 -4.92 8.70 -15.10
C THR A 192 -3.79 7.98 -15.82
N ALA A 193 -3.04 8.72 -16.64
CA ALA A 193 -1.81 8.21 -17.24
C ALA A 193 -0.62 8.23 -16.25
N ARG A 194 -0.80 8.87 -15.08
CA ARG A 194 0.21 8.95 -14.03
C ARG A 194 0.30 7.62 -13.27
N PRO A 195 1.47 7.29 -12.69
CA PRO A 195 1.62 6.11 -11.85
C PRO A 195 0.67 6.15 -10.63
N ASP A 196 0.36 4.99 -10.07
CA ASP A 196 -0.41 4.93 -8.81
C ASP A 196 0.37 5.67 -7.70
N LEU A 197 -0.35 6.45 -6.90
CA LEU A 197 0.24 7.28 -5.86
C LEU A 197 1.07 6.48 -4.84
N ALA A 198 0.66 5.24 -4.53
CA ALA A 198 1.38 4.38 -3.58
C ALA A 198 2.64 3.74 -4.17
N GLU A 199 2.79 3.74 -5.51
CA GLU A 199 3.88 3.08 -6.23
C GLU A 199 4.84 4.08 -6.90
N ALA A 200 4.46 5.37 -6.92
CA ALA A 200 5.20 6.41 -7.62
C ALA A 200 6.56 6.68 -6.95
N LYS A 201 7.60 6.85 -7.77
CA LYS A 201 8.93 7.26 -7.31
C LYS A 201 9.01 8.74 -6.96
N VAL A 202 8.16 9.54 -7.56
CA VAL A 202 8.05 10.97 -7.29
C VAL A 202 6.59 11.28 -6.95
N VAL A 203 6.38 12.00 -5.87
CA VAL A 203 5.04 12.49 -5.48
C VAL A 203 5.11 14.00 -5.32
N VAL A 204 4.21 14.70 -6.00
CA VAL A 204 3.98 16.15 -5.82
C VAL A 204 2.64 16.31 -5.14
N ALA A 205 2.60 16.90 -3.95
CA ALA A 205 1.39 16.97 -3.13
C ALA A 205 1.02 18.39 -2.77
N GLY A 206 -0.27 18.68 -2.89
CA GLY A 206 -0.86 19.97 -2.52
C GLY A 206 -1.62 19.94 -1.21
N GLY A 207 -1.45 20.98 -0.41
CA GLY A 207 -2.21 21.21 0.79
C GLY A 207 -3.42 22.14 0.57
N ARG A 208 -4.17 22.39 1.66
CA ARG A 208 -5.23 23.40 1.69
C ARG A 208 -4.70 24.81 1.32
N GLY A 209 -3.39 25.04 1.48
CA GLY A 209 -2.73 26.27 1.08
C GLY A 209 -2.77 26.56 -0.42
N MET A 210 -3.12 25.56 -1.27
CA MET A 210 -3.35 25.75 -2.70
C MET A 210 -4.64 26.55 -3.01
N LYS A 211 -5.55 26.66 -2.06
CA LYS A 211 -6.75 27.51 -2.05
C LYS A 211 -7.89 27.07 -2.97
N SER A 212 -7.61 26.52 -4.15
CA SER A 212 -8.64 26.10 -5.11
C SER A 212 -8.19 24.92 -5.98
N GLN A 213 -9.16 24.28 -6.66
CA GLN A 213 -8.90 23.20 -7.62
C GLN A 213 -8.06 23.70 -8.82
N GLU A 214 -8.30 24.92 -9.30
CA GLU A 214 -7.59 25.50 -10.46
C GLU A 214 -6.09 25.59 -10.19
N ASN A 215 -5.70 25.88 -8.97
CA ASN A 215 -4.30 26.01 -8.57
C ASN A 215 -3.57 24.67 -8.55
N PHE A 216 -4.29 23.54 -8.40
CA PHE A 216 -3.70 22.21 -8.51
C PHE A 216 -3.17 21.91 -9.93
N LYS A 217 -3.60 22.64 -10.97
CA LYS A 217 -3.05 22.50 -12.33
C LYS A 217 -1.54 22.75 -12.39
N LEU A 218 -1.03 23.67 -11.56
CA LEU A 218 0.43 23.88 -11.44
C LEU A 218 1.15 22.69 -10.84
N LEU A 219 0.51 22.02 -9.85
CA LEU A 219 1.07 20.79 -9.29
C LEU A 219 1.00 19.64 -10.30
N GLU A 220 -0.07 19.59 -11.10
CA GLU A 220 -0.20 18.62 -12.20
C GLU A 220 0.91 18.80 -13.23
N GLU A 221 1.21 20.04 -13.63
CA GLU A 221 2.30 20.37 -14.56
C GLU A 221 3.65 19.90 -13.98
N LEU A 222 3.93 20.18 -12.72
CA LEU A 222 5.16 19.72 -12.07
C LEU A 222 5.21 18.20 -11.96
N THR A 223 4.08 17.56 -11.63
CA THR A 223 3.95 16.11 -11.54
C THR A 223 4.26 15.44 -12.88
N ASP A 224 3.67 15.93 -13.95
CA ASP A 224 3.89 15.41 -15.31
C ASP A 224 5.32 15.63 -15.78
N LEU A 225 5.89 16.81 -15.50
CA LEU A 225 7.28 17.12 -15.77
C LEU A 225 8.23 16.14 -15.05
N LEU A 226 7.94 15.78 -13.81
CA LEU A 226 8.78 14.86 -13.02
C LEU A 226 8.47 13.38 -13.26
N GLY A 227 7.39 13.06 -14.01
CA GLY A 227 6.94 11.69 -14.25
C GLY A 227 6.43 11.00 -12.98
N GLY A 228 5.84 11.79 -12.09
CA GLY A 228 5.39 11.36 -10.78
C GLY A 228 3.88 11.15 -10.65
N ALA A 229 3.41 11.05 -9.40
CA ALA A 229 2.00 11.03 -9.04
C ALA A 229 1.60 12.30 -8.28
N LEU A 230 0.36 12.74 -8.49
CA LEU A 230 -0.24 13.83 -7.73
C LEU A 230 -0.80 13.32 -6.42
N GLY A 231 -0.47 14.00 -5.32
CA GLY A 231 -1.01 13.74 -3.99
C GLY A 231 -1.68 14.97 -3.39
N ALA A 232 -2.40 14.77 -2.29
CA ALA A 232 -3.03 15.88 -1.58
C ALA A 232 -3.13 15.62 -0.08
N SER A 233 -3.21 16.68 0.70
CA SER A 233 -3.57 16.58 2.11
C SER A 233 -5.06 16.29 2.26
N ARG A 234 -5.46 15.64 3.37
CA ARG A 234 -6.88 15.44 3.70
C ARG A 234 -7.68 16.73 3.63
N ALA A 235 -7.14 17.83 4.15
CA ALA A 235 -7.84 19.12 4.14
C ALA A 235 -8.07 19.68 2.74
N ALA A 236 -7.27 19.32 1.73
CA ALA A 236 -7.51 19.68 0.34
C ALA A 236 -8.59 18.81 -0.29
N CYS A 237 -8.61 17.50 0.03
CA CYS A 237 -9.66 16.59 -0.41
C CYS A 237 -11.01 16.95 0.21
N ASP A 238 -11.06 17.15 1.52
CA ASP A 238 -12.29 17.53 2.27
C ASP A 238 -12.87 18.86 1.76
N ALA A 239 -12.01 19.78 1.26
CA ALA A 239 -12.43 21.02 0.63
C ALA A 239 -12.85 20.86 -0.85
N GLY A 240 -12.88 19.64 -1.39
CA GLY A 240 -13.28 19.35 -2.77
C GLY A 240 -12.32 19.86 -3.85
N MET A 241 -11.07 20.19 -3.47
CA MET A 241 -10.06 20.65 -4.45
C MET A 241 -9.58 19.51 -5.35
N VAL A 242 -9.51 18.28 -4.81
CA VAL A 242 -9.12 17.07 -5.53
C VAL A 242 -9.88 15.86 -4.96
N PRO A 243 -10.00 14.76 -5.74
CA PRO A 243 -10.62 13.52 -5.26
C PRO A 243 -9.90 12.88 -4.07
N ASN A 244 -10.65 12.10 -3.26
CA ASN A 244 -10.12 11.45 -2.06
C ASN A 244 -9.09 10.34 -2.35
N ASP A 245 -9.08 9.76 -3.53
CA ASP A 245 -8.10 8.76 -3.95
C ASP A 245 -6.67 9.33 -4.07
N LEU A 246 -6.52 10.67 -4.11
CA LEU A 246 -5.23 11.37 -4.06
C LEU A 246 -4.77 11.69 -2.63
N GLN A 247 -5.55 11.34 -1.60
CA GLN A 247 -5.20 11.66 -0.22
C GLN A 247 -3.97 10.89 0.24
N VAL A 248 -2.97 11.63 0.74
CA VAL A 248 -1.79 11.10 1.45
C VAL A 248 -1.95 11.35 2.95
N GLY A 249 -1.75 10.31 3.75
CA GLY A 249 -1.83 10.43 5.20
C GLY A 249 -2.26 9.14 5.89
N GLN A 250 -2.48 9.21 7.19
CA GLN A 250 -2.88 8.09 8.04
C GLN A 250 -4.16 7.39 7.56
N THR A 251 -5.14 8.17 7.09
CA THR A 251 -6.43 7.68 6.59
C THR A 251 -6.51 7.60 5.07
N GLY A 252 -5.46 8.04 4.38
CA GLY A 252 -5.29 7.95 2.94
C GLY A 252 -4.23 6.92 2.55
N LYS A 253 -3.55 7.17 1.44
CA LYS A 253 -2.43 6.33 0.99
C LYS A 253 -1.16 6.67 1.79
N VAL A 254 -0.39 5.64 2.15
CA VAL A 254 0.95 5.78 2.69
C VAL A 254 1.93 5.62 1.54
N VAL A 255 2.82 6.59 1.39
CA VAL A 255 3.78 6.68 0.29
C VAL A 255 5.21 6.84 0.83
N ALA A 256 6.20 6.32 0.10
CA ALA A 256 7.62 6.52 0.37
C ALA A 256 8.39 6.68 -0.95
N PRO A 257 8.13 7.74 -1.71
CA PRO A 257 8.82 8.01 -2.96
C PRO A 257 10.30 8.34 -2.75
N GLU A 258 11.05 8.35 -3.81
CA GLU A 258 12.42 8.88 -3.82
C GLU A 258 12.43 10.41 -3.62
N LEU A 259 11.38 11.10 -4.12
CA LEU A 259 11.17 12.54 -3.96
C LEU A 259 9.71 12.83 -3.62
N TYR A 260 9.49 13.54 -2.52
CA TYR A 260 8.20 14.08 -2.12
C TYR A 260 8.24 15.60 -2.11
N VAL A 261 7.42 16.26 -2.94
CA VAL A 261 7.32 17.73 -2.99
C VAL A 261 6.01 18.14 -2.33
N ALA A 262 6.10 18.81 -1.18
CA ALA A 262 4.96 19.29 -0.38
C ALA A 262 4.73 20.78 -0.61
N VAL A 263 3.61 21.17 -1.21
CA VAL A 263 3.28 22.57 -1.52
C VAL A 263 2.04 23.02 -0.75
N GLY A 264 2.18 24.03 0.10
CA GLY A 264 1.09 24.55 0.91
C GLY A 264 0.49 23.54 1.91
N ILE A 265 1.31 22.56 2.34
CA ILE A 265 0.97 21.54 3.35
C ILE A 265 1.53 21.98 4.69
N SER A 266 0.71 21.95 5.74
CA SER A 266 1.13 22.34 7.10
C SER A 266 2.05 21.32 7.77
N GLY A 267 1.94 20.04 7.43
CA GLY A 267 2.67 18.98 8.11
C GLY A 267 1.99 18.49 9.40
N ALA A 268 0.66 18.45 9.41
CA ALA A 268 -0.06 17.79 10.51
C ALA A 268 0.39 16.33 10.64
N ILE A 269 0.44 15.82 11.88
CA ILE A 269 0.97 14.50 12.21
C ILE A 269 0.31 13.38 11.38
N GLN A 270 -0.99 13.52 11.05
CA GLN A 270 -1.73 12.56 10.23
C GLN A 270 -1.24 12.55 8.77
N HIS A 271 -0.79 13.69 8.24
CA HIS A 271 -0.19 13.76 6.92
C HIS A 271 1.23 13.18 6.93
N LEU A 272 2.03 13.57 7.94
CA LEU A 272 3.40 13.06 8.10
C LEU A 272 3.43 11.53 8.23
N ALA A 273 2.45 10.93 8.92
CA ALA A 273 2.31 9.48 9.02
C ALA A 273 2.20 8.78 7.65
N GLY A 274 1.77 9.49 6.62
CA GLY A 274 1.63 8.96 5.27
C GLY A 274 2.81 9.22 4.33
N MET A 275 3.81 10.07 4.69
CA MET A 275 4.87 10.43 3.75
C MET A 275 6.26 10.58 4.34
N LYS A 276 6.42 10.53 5.67
CA LYS A 276 7.71 10.79 6.33
C LYS A 276 8.82 9.78 6.00
N SER A 277 8.47 8.61 5.45
CA SER A 277 9.44 7.60 4.97
C SER A 277 9.96 7.88 3.55
N SER A 278 9.58 9.01 2.93
CA SER A 278 10.14 9.46 1.65
C SER A 278 11.65 9.70 1.77
N LYS A 279 12.43 9.39 0.72
CA LYS A 279 13.90 9.54 0.78
C LYS A 279 14.35 10.99 0.80
N VAL A 280 13.68 11.84 0.02
CA VAL A 280 13.93 13.28 -0.03
C VAL A 280 12.59 13.99 0.05
N ILE A 281 12.48 14.94 0.97
CA ILE A 281 11.29 15.75 1.17
C ILE A 281 11.63 17.22 0.90
N VAL A 282 10.93 17.80 -0.10
CA VAL A 282 11.01 19.24 -0.41
C VAL A 282 9.71 19.90 0.05
N ALA A 283 9.78 20.97 0.82
CA ALA A 283 8.60 21.68 1.31
C ALA A 283 8.60 23.14 0.84
N ILE A 284 7.46 23.60 0.33
CA ILE A 284 7.20 25.01 0.02
C ILE A 284 6.00 25.44 0.85
N ASN A 285 6.24 26.35 1.79
CA ASN A 285 5.18 26.91 2.64
C ASN A 285 5.53 28.37 3.01
N LYS A 286 4.51 29.23 3.07
CA LYS A 286 4.68 30.63 3.49
C LYS A 286 4.92 30.81 4.98
N ASP A 287 4.50 29.82 5.80
CA ASP A 287 4.64 29.79 7.24
C ASP A 287 5.94 29.08 7.63
N ALA A 288 6.91 29.86 8.14
CA ALA A 288 8.21 29.34 8.55
C ALA A 288 8.11 28.31 9.71
N GLU A 289 7.07 28.43 10.54
CA GLU A 289 6.83 27.55 11.69
C GLU A 289 6.00 26.30 11.32
N ALA A 290 5.67 26.11 10.04
CA ALA A 290 4.89 24.96 9.62
C ALA A 290 5.61 23.64 9.96
N PRO A 291 4.97 22.69 10.65
CA PRO A 291 5.59 21.42 11.05
C PRO A 291 6.20 20.60 9.90
N ILE A 292 5.79 20.83 8.66
CA ILE A 292 6.35 20.16 7.49
C ILE A 292 7.86 20.38 7.36
N PHE A 293 8.37 21.54 7.80
CA PHE A 293 9.80 21.85 7.76
C PHE A 293 10.63 21.03 8.75
N GLN A 294 10.02 20.42 9.78
CA GLN A 294 10.72 19.56 10.72
C GLN A 294 11.13 18.21 10.08
N VAL A 295 10.50 17.84 8.96
CA VAL A 295 10.78 16.58 8.25
C VAL A 295 11.30 16.82 6.84
N ALA A 296 11.34 18.07 6.37
CA ALA A 296 11.84 18.41 5.05
C ALA A 296 13.37 18.43 5.01
N ASP A 297 13.96 17.80 3.99
CA ASP A 297 15.38 17.90 3.69
C ASP A 297 15.71 19.26 3.07
N TYR A 298 14.77 19.80 2.29
CA TYR A 298 14.85 21.12 1.66
C TYR A 298 13.57 21.90 1.89
N GLY A 299 13.68 23.07 2.48
CA GLY A 299 12.57 23.95 2.79
C GLY A 299 12.68 25.30 2.10
N LEU A 300 11.60 25.75 1.45
CA LEU A 300 11.48 27.10 0.92
C LEU A 300 10.34 27.83 1.61
N VAL A 301 10.68 28.81 2.44
CA VAL A 301 9.72 29.70 3.11
C VAL A 301 9.31 30.80 2.13
N ALA A 302 8.26 30.54 1.37
CA ALA A 302 7.78 31.45 0.33
C ALA A 302 6.30 31.18 -0.02
N ASN A 303 5.68 32.15 -0.68
CA ASN A 303 4.39 31.94 -1.31
C ASN A 303 4.56 31.04 -2.54
N TRP A 304 3.75 29.99 -2.63
CA TRP A 304 3.78 29.04 -3.76
C TRP A 304 3.40 29.73 -5.08
N GLU A 305 2.58 30.77 -5.05
CA GLU A 305 2.15 31.52 -6.24
C GLU A 305 3.33 32.09 -7.06
N SER A 306 4.40 32.47 -6.38
CA SER A 306 5.63 32.97 -7.02
C SER A 306 6.70 31.91 -7.17
N SER A 307 6.86 31.03 -6.16
CA SER A 307 7.96 30.06 -6.13
C SER A 307 7.72 28.82 -6.97
N LEU A 308 6.48 28.33 -7.09
CA LEU A 308 6.18 27.12 -7.85
C LEU A 308 6.40 27.29 -9.37
N PRO A 309 5.97 28.40 -10.02
CA PRO A 309 6.31 28.63 -11.42
C PRO A 309 7.82 28.72 -11.67
N ALA A 310 8.57 29.36 -10.76
CA ALA A 310 10.03 29.42 -10.86
C ALA A 310 10.67 28.02 -10.71
N PHE A 311 10.17 27.21 -9.77
CA PHE A 311 10.63 25.83 -9.57
C PHE A 311 10.36 24.97 -10.82
N ILE A 312 9.18 25.10 -11.44
CA ILE A 312 8.84 24.40 -12.68
C ILE A 312 9.78 24.83 -13.82
N ALA A 313 10.06 26.12 -13.95
CA ALA A 313 10.98 26.64 -14.98
C ALA A 313 12.39 26.07 -14.82
N GLU A 314 12.93 26.01 -13.59
CA GLU A 314 14.23 25.41 -13.35
C GLU A 314 14.23 23.90 -13.57
N ALA A 315 13.17 23.20 -13.16
CA ALA A 315 13.04 21.77 -13.42
C ALA A 315 13.00 21.43 -14.93
N LYS A 316 12.37 22.29 -15.76
CA LYS A 316 12.40 22.16 -17.23
C LYS A 316 13.84 22.30 -17.76
N LYS A 317 14.59 23.30 -17.31
CA LYS A 317 15.98 23.51 -17.73
C LYS A 317 16.86 22.29 -17.38
N VAL A 318 16.73 21.77 -16.16
CA VAL A 318 17.49 20.58 -15.75
C VAL A 318 17.17 19.37 -16.62
N LYS A 319 15.94 19.26 -17.11
CA LYS A 319 15.52 18.18 -18.02
C LYS A 319 15.82 18.44 -19.51
N GLY A 320 16.37 19.61 -19.83
CA GLY A 320 16.65 20.00 -21.22
C GLY A 320 15.40 20.30 -22.06
N LEU A 321 14.32 20.79 -21.42
CA LEU A 321 13.04 21.12 -22.02
C LEU A 321 12.84 22.63 -22.09
#